data_2b0472ff099237e69a33205b81c1bf98
#
_entry.id   2b0472ff099237e69a33205b81c1bf98
#
_cell.length_a   1.000
_cell.length_b   1.000
_cell.length_c   1.000
_cell.angle_alpha   90.00
_cell.angle_beta   90.00
_cell.angle_gamma   90.00
#
_symmetry.space_group_name_H-M   'P 1'
#
loop_
_entity.id
_entity.type
_entity.pdbx_description
1 polymer ?
#
loop_
_entity_poly.entity_id
_entity_poly.type
_entity_poly.pdbx_seq_one_letter_code
_entity_poly.pdbx_strand_id
1 'polypeptide(L)'
;MAVLWRISLLRIGAVWASEYHPNFQESFSSHASALHSHLLSSYSPAIAPSSPRDVNASSAAGTDVSMQIRFFKVDTIDAAHGKVSIKVWYRLTWIDTRLAWNASDWGGITMTTFLTGSTGNEIWVPDLQPYNSDEPISATLDYTAVMGSADGTQFWSRPGKLELMCQFSGLVAFPYDTLTCGVEVGGWSWSGGFQGMSLLNGGYEFSDQETTAGSSYTEYSISGVTVELATYEYACCPNEPWPVATFQISLGRAASYYVNTLLWPYVALTVTRSPHPPCAHT
;
A
#
# COMPACT_ATOMS: atom_id res chain seq x y z
N MET A 1 -69.53 0.04 -19.39
CA MET A 1 -68.99 0.80 -18.25
C MET A 1 -67.45 0.62 -18.27
N ALA A 2 -66.74 1.57 -18.84
CA ALA A 2 -65.30 1.56 -18.94
C ALA A 2 -64.75 2.47 -17.84
N VAL A 3 -64.01 1.88 -16.89
CA VAL A 3 -63.31 2.60 -15.81
C VAL A 3 -61.94 2.96 -16.30
N LEU A 4 -61.76 4.22 -16.66
CA LEU A 4 -60.46 4.82 -16.98
C LEU A 4 -59.65 5.01 -15.70
N TRP A 5 -58.61 4.20 -15.52
CA TRP A 5 -57.56 4.46 -14.54
C TRP A 5 -56.63 5.54 -15.08
N ARG A 6 -56.69 6.74 -14.52
CA ARG A 6 -55.67 7.78 -14.68
C ARG A 6 -54.48 7.40 -13.84
N ILE A 7 -53.41 6.95 -14.48
CA ILE A 7 -52.08 6.85 -13.85
C ILE A 7 -51.55 8.26 -13.74
N SER A 8 -51.56 8.81 -12.52
CA SER A 8 -50.80 10.03 -12.18
C SER A 8 -49.34 9.68 -12.22
N LEU A 9 -48.65 10.06 -13.29
CA LEU A 9 -47.20 10.15 -13.33
C LEU A 9 -46.75 11.23 -12.34
N LEU A 10 -46.50 10.83 -11.10
CA LEU A 10 -45.75 11.64 -10.16
C LEU A 10 -44.39 11.91 -10.79
N ARG A 11 -44.13 13.16 -11.09
CA ARG A 11 -42.83 13.72 -11.44
C ARG A 11 -41.84 13.42 -10.31
N ILE A 12 -41.11 12.32 -10.41
CA ILE A 12 -39.82 12.17 -9.76
C ILE A 12 -38.83 12.87 -10.69
N GLY A 13 -38.97 14.18 -10.72
CA GLY A 13 -38.13 15.06 -11.47
C GLY A 13 -37.18 15.79 -10.52
N ALA A 14 -35.92 15.59 -10.77
CA ALA A 14 -34.87 16.59 -10.54
C ALA A 14 -34.71 17.12 -9.10
N VAL A 15 -34.05 16.34 -8.26
CA VAL A 15 -33.39 16.88 -7.05
C VAL A 15 -31.86 16.71 -7.10
N TRP A 16 -31.29 16.46 -8.27
CA TRP A 16 -29.84 16.41 -8.45
C TRP A 16 -29.33 17.16 -9.70
N ALA A 17 -30.06 18.21 -10.12
CA ALA A 17 -29.41 19.28 -10.83
C ALA A 17 -28.94 20.26 -9.74
N SER A 18 -27.77 20.02 -9.13
CA SER A 18 -27.02 21.10 -8.56
C SER A 18 -26.94 22.15 -9.66
N GLU A 19 -27.35 23.38 -9.38
CA GLU A 19 -27.22 24.49 -10.30
C GLU A 19 -25.74 24.56 -10.70
N TYR A 20 -25.46 24.04 -11.88
CA TYR A 20 -24.15 24.13 -12.52
C TYR A 20 -23.99 25.59 -12.91
N HIS A 21 -23.35 26.36 -12.01
CA HIS A 21 -22.97 27.73 -12.32
C HIS A 21 -21.73 27.66 -13.21
N PRO A 22 -21.83 27.92 -14.52
CA PRO A 22 -20.69 27.89 -15.42
C PRO A 22 -19.57 28.82 -14.96
N ASN A 23 -19.92 29.94 -14.33
CA ASN A 23 -18.95 30.87 -13.76
C ASN A 23 -18.18 30.30 -12.56
N PHE A 24 -18.76 29.39 -11.78
CA PHE A 24 -18.06 28.76 -10.66
C PHE A 24 -16.97 27.83 -11.15
N GLN A 25 -17.25 27.02 -12.15
CA GLN A 25 -16.26 26.06 -12.68
C GLN A 25 -15.13 26.77 -13.42
N GLU A 26 -15.42 27.81 -14.17
CA GLU A 26 -14.41 28.61 -14.85
C GLU A 26 -13.51 29.36 -13.84
N SER A 27 -14.12 29.92 -12.81
CA SER A 27 -13.40 30.54 -11.69
C SER A 27 -12.55 29.54 -10.91
N PHE A 28 -13.08 28.36 -10.58
CA PHE A 28 -12.32 27.30 -9.90
C PHE A 28 -11.13 26.84 -10.72
N SER A 29 -11.33 26.50 -11.99
CA SER A 29 -10.27 26.03 -12.89
C SER A 29 -9.16 27.06 -13.05
N SER A 30 -9.49 28.36 -13.15
CA SER A 30 -8.48 29.42 -13.25
C SER A 30 -7.66 29.57 -11.97
N HIS A 31 -8.32 29.55 -10.79
CA HIS A 31 -7.62 29.61 -9.51
C HIS A 31 -6.76 28.36 -9.26
N ALA A 32 -7.26 27.17 -9.58
CA ALA A 32 -6.50 25.93 -9.44
C ALA A 32 -5.25 25.90 -10.32
N SER A 33 -5.36 26.33 -11.59
CA SER A 33 -4.23 26.39 -12.51
C SER A 33 -3.21 27.45 -12.06
N ALA A 34 -3.66 28.61 -11.58
CA ALA A 34 -2.79 29.66 -11.09
C ALA A 34 -2.08 29.22 -9.79
N LEU A 35 -2.80 28.58 -8.86
CA LEU A 35 -2.22 28.00 -7.63
C LEU A 35 -1.13 26.98 -7.96
N HIS A 36 -1.44 26.00 -8.82
CA HIS A 36 -0.48 24.97 -9.22
C HIS A 36 0.79 25.58 -9.84
N SER A 37 0.63 26.54 -10.75
CA SER A 37 1.75 27.25 -11.36
C SER A 37 2.55 28.06 -10.33
N HIS A 38 1.88 28.68 -9.36
CA HIS A 38 2.53 29.44 -8.29
C HIS A 38 3.38 28.52 -7.41
N LEU A 39 2.83 27.38 -6.93
CA LEU A 39 3.51 26.45 -6.05
C LEU A 39 4.76 25.82 -6.71
N LEU A 40 4.72 25.57 -8.01
CA LEU A 40 5.84 24.97 -8.75
C LEU A 40 6.85 25.98 -9.31
N SER A 41 6.57 27.28 -9.32
CA SER A 41 7.39 28.30 -10.00
C SER A 41 8.85 28.36 -9.54
N SER A 42 9.12 28.08 -8.27
CA SER A 42 10.47 28.06 -7.68
C SER A 42 10.79 26.74 -6.98
N TYR A 43 9.98 25.71 -7.20
CA TYR A 43 10.11 24.42 -6.54
C TYR A 43 11.11 23.53 -7.26
N SER A 44 11.97 22.83 -6.51
CA SER A 44 12.86 21.78 -7.02
C SER A 44 12.48 20.43 -6.44
N PRO A 45 12.01 19.46 -7.26
CA PRO A 45 11.68 18.12 -6.78
C PRO A 45 12.91 17.29 -6.38
N ALA A 46 14.11 17.72 -6.75
CA ALA A 46 15.36 17.05 -6.39
C ALA A 46 15.82 17.34 -4.94
N ILE A 47 15.19 18.30 -4.28
CA ILE A 47 15.58 18.75 -2.94
C ILE A 47 14.51 18.35 -1.93
N ALA A 48 14.90 17.59 -0.89
CA ALA A 48 14.02 17.24 0.21
C ALA A 48 13.46 18.49 0.93
N PRO A 49 12.25 18.42 1.51
CA PRO A 49 11.64 19.56 2.21
C PRO A 49 12.45 20.08 3.39
N SER A 50 13.09 19.18 4.14
CA SER A 50 13.99 19.51 5.25
C SER A 50 15.42 19.25 4.84
N SER A 51 16.30 20.22 5.06
CA SER A 51 17.74 20.01 4.94
C SER A 51 18.25 19.30 6.19
N PRO A 52 19.30 18.44 6.10
CA PRO A 52 19.99 17.99 7.29
C PRO A 52 20.47 19.21 8.03
N ARG A 53 20.11 19.31 9.29
CA ARG A 53 20.75 20.25 10.18
C ARG A 53 22.22 19.83 10.31
N ASP A 54 23.06 20.83 10.58
CA ASP A 54 24.48 20.68 10.80
C ASP A 54 24.84 19.27 11.32
N VAL A 55 25.73 18.56 10.63
CA VAL A 55 26.14 17.18 10.89
C VAL A 55 26.56 16.89 12.34
N ASN A 56 26.73 17.94 13.16
CA ASN A 56 27.02 17.86 14.57
C ASN A 56 25.78 17.92 15.49
N ALA A 57 24.58 18.07 14.95
CA ALA A 57 23.38 18.07 15.76
C ALA A 57 22.86 16.63 15.92
N SER A 58 23.01 16.07 17.10
CA SER A 58 22.49 14.75 17.50
C SER A 58 20.95 14.58 17.38
N SER A 59 20.26 15.53 16.77
CA SER A 59 18.82 15.57 16.54
C SER A 59 18.44 16.14 15.17
N ALA A 60 19.29 15.99 14.17
CA ALA A 60 18.95 16.38 12.80
C ALA A 60 17.88 15.44 12.23
N ALA A 61 16.64 15.77 12.44
CA ALA A 61 15.54 15.09 11.80
C ALA A 61 15.39 15.65 10.38
N GLY A 62 15.52 14.79 9.39
CA GLY A 62 15.08 15.06 8.01
C GLY A 62 13.58 15.24 7.93
N THR A 63 13.05 15.27 6.71
CA THR A 63 11.59 15.28 6.50
C THR A 63 11.00 14.00 7.09
N ASP A 64 10.15 14.11 8.12
CA ASP A 64 9.46 12.95 8.68
C ASP A 64 8.42 12.43 7.70
N VAL A 65 8.52 11.15 7.33
CA VAL A 65 7.62 10.46 6.43
C VAL A 65 6.86 9.41 7.23
N SER A 66 5.58 9.64 7.42
CA SER A 66 4.68 8.66 8.03
C SER A 66 4.24 7.65 6.98
N MET A 67 4.50 6.35 7.21
CA MET A 67 4.12 5.29 6.29
C MET A 67 3.03 4.38 6.84
N GLN A 68 2.23 3.83 5.92
CA GLN A 68 1.24 2.80 6.20
C GLN A 68 1.08 1.87 5.00
N ILE A 69 0.97 0.58 5.24
CA ILE A 69 0.61 -0.39 4.20
C ILE A 69 -0.81 -0.90 4.49
N ARG A 70 -1.74 -0.67 3.55
CA ARG A 70 -3.06 -1.31 3.59
C ARG A 70 -3.02 -2.61 2.82
N PHE A 71 -3.21 -3.72 3.52
CA PHE A 71 -3.19 -5.07 2.96
C PHE A 71 -4.58 -5.49 2.47
N PHE A 72 -4.66 -6.08 1.27
CA PHE A 72 -5.89 -6.60 0.70
C PHE A 72 -5.92 -8.11 0.67
N LYS A 73 -4.98 -8.72 -0.02
CA LYS A 73 -4.92 -10.18 -0.17
C LYS A 73 -3.52 -10.66 -0.56
N VAL A 74 -3.26 -11.91 -0.29
CA VAL A 74 -2.16 -12.64 -0.92
C VAL A 74 -2.57 -12.98 -2.34
N ASP A 75 -1.74 -12.65 -3.32
CA ASP A 75 -1.99 -12.95 -4.74
C ASP A 75 -1.37 -14.30 -5.09
N THR A 76 -0.07 -14.47 -4.84
CA THR A 76 0.66 -15.71 -5.07
C THR A 76 1.71 -15.97 -4.00
N ILE A 77 2.00 -17.25 -3.74
CA ILE A 77 3.15 -17.70 -2.97
C ILE A 77 3.88 -18.76 -3.76
N ASP A 78 5.16 -18.55 -4.03
CA ASP A 78 6.06 -19.56 -4.54
C ASP A 78 7.06 -19.94 -3.43
N ALA A 79 6.68 -20.94 -2.65
CA ALA A 79 7.49 -21.40 -1.52
C ALA A 79 8.79 -22.06 -1.96
N ALA A 80 8.86 -22.59 -3.18
CA ALA A 80 10.05 -23.23 -3.71
C ALA A 80 11.15 -22.20 -4.05
N HIS A 81 10.75 -21.03 -4.54
CA HIS A 81 11.67 -19.94 -4.88
C HIS A 81 11.70 -18.84 -3.83
N GLY A 82 10.95 -18.98 -2.73
CA GLY A 82 10.94 -17.99 -1.67
C GLY A 82 10.34 -16.65 -2.08
N LYS A 83 9.23 -16.67 -2.86
CA LYS A 83 8.59 -15.44 -3.34
C LYS A 83 7.15 -15.33 -2.85
N VAL A 84 6.72 -14.11 -2.59
CA VAL A 84 5.32 -13.79 -2.28
C VAL A 84 4.90 -12.49 -2.97
N SER A 85 3.69 -12.51 -3.52
CA SER A 85 3.03 -11.36 -4.10
C SER A 85 1.82 -10.99 -3.25
N ILE A 86 1.76 -9.74 -2.79
CA ILE A 86 0.70 -9.24 -1.92
C ILE A 86 0.09 -7.97 -2.50
N LYS A 87 -1.22 -7.95 -2.71
CA LYS A 87 -1.96 -6.75 -3.13
C LYS A 87 -2.08 -5.77 -1.98
N VAL A 88 -1.62 -4.54 -2.21
CA VAL A 88 -1.57 -3.48 -1.18
C VAL A 88 -1.94 -2.11 -1.74
N TRP A 89 -2.20 -1.18 -0.81
CA TRP A 89 -2.00 0.25 -1.02
C TRP A 89 -0.83 0.68 -0.15
N TYR A 90 0.20 1.18 -0.78
CA TYR A 90 1.39 1.72 -0.15
C TYR A 90 1.19 3.22 0.05
N ARG A 91 1.12 3.67 1.29
CA ARG A 91 0.75 5.05 1.65
C ARG A 91 1.86 5.76 2.36
N LEU A 92 2.15 6.96 1.93
CA LEU A 92 3.13 7.86 2.51
C LEU A 92 2.48 9.21 2.77
N THR A 93 2.82 9.82 3.90
CA THR A 93 2.39 11.17 4.27
C THR A 93 3.58 11.94 4.82
N TRP A 94 3.78 13.16 4.36
CA TRP A 94 4.84 14.06 4.84
C TRP A 94 4.37 15.51 4.77
N ILE A 95 5.13 16.42 5.37
CA ILE A 95 4.89 17.85 5.29
C ILE A 95 5.97 18.50 4.44
N ASP A 96 5.53 19.27 3.43
CA ASP A 96 6.39 20.13 2.64
C ASP A 96 5.87 21.56 2.72
N THR A 97 6.48 22.37 3.60
CA THR A 97 6.07 23.74 3.84
C THR A 97 6.25 24.67 2.64
N ARG A 98 7.06 24.27 1.64
CA ARG A 98 7.23 24.99 0.37
C ARG A 98 5.97 24.94 -0.49
N LEU A 99 5.12 23.94 -0.25
CA LEU A 99 3.86 23.70 -0.95
C LEU A 99 2.64 24.10 -0.12
N ALA A 100 2.83 24.87 0.96
CA ALA A 100 1.73 25.40 1.74
C ALA A 100 1.18 26.70 1.12
N TRP A 101 -0.13 26.91 1.23
CA TRP A 101 -0.80 28.12 0.75
C TRP A 101 -1.96 28.53 1.65
N ASN A 102 -2.37 29.78 1.53
CA ASN A 102 -3.58 30.24 2.19
C ASN A 102 -4.77 30.09 1.24
N ALA A 103 -5.72 29.21 1.58
CA ALA A 103 -6.87 28.90 0.73
C ALA A 103 -7.70 30.13 0.34
N SER A 104 -7.79 31.16 1.21
CA SER A 104 -8.56 32.38 0.91
C SER A 104 -8.01 33.17 -0.27
N ASP A 105 -6.71 33.08 -0.55
CA ASP A 105 -6.06 33.80 -1.65
C ASP A 105 -6.29 33.11 -3.01
N TRP A 106 -6.77 31.87 -2.97
CA TRP A 106 -6.95 31.00 -4.14
C TRP A 106 -8.38 30.47 -4.27
N GLY A 107 -9.38 31.32 -4.03
CA GLY A 107 -10.79 30.95 -4.21
C GLY A 107 -11.31 29.89 -3.26
N GLY A 108 -10.67 29.71 -2.09
CA GLY A 108 -11.06 28.72 -1.09
C GLY A 108 -10.53 27.30 -1.37
N ILE A 109 -9.58 27.12 -2.28
CA ILE A 109 -8.99 25.81 -2.61
C ILE A 109 -8.15 25.32 -1.43
N THR A 110 -8.53 24.19 -0.85
CA THR A 110 -7.86 23.56 0.30
C THR A 110 -7.00 22.35 -0.10
N MET A 111 -7.18 21.82 -1.32
CA MET A 111 -6.46 20.65 -1.82
C MET A 111 -6.09 20.83 -3.28
N THR A 112 -4.92 20.32 -3.66
CA THR A 112 -4.46 20.22 -5.06
C THR A 112 -3.77 18.87 -5.28
N THR A 113 -3.40 18.55 -6.52
CA THR A 113 -2.71 17.32 -6.85
C THR A 113 -1.45 17.62 -7.63
N PHE A 114 -0.40 16.80 -7.41
CA PHE A 114 0.86 16.87 -8.12
C PHE A 114 1.11 15.54 -8.83
N LEU A 115 1.55 15.59 -10.07
CA LEU A 115 1.79 14.41 -10.88
C LEU A 115 3.08 13.70 -10.47
N THR A 116 3.04 12.37 -10.48
CA THR A 116 4.21 11.52 -10.40
C THR A 116 4.28 10.59 -11.62
N GLY A 117 5.46 10.18 -12.01
CA GLY A 117 5.59 9.32 -13.18
C GLY A 117 6.99 8.76 -13.37
N SER A 118 7.12 7.83 -14.32
CA SER A 118 8.41 7.21 -14.68
C SER A 118 9.44 8.19 -15.27
N THR A 119 8.98 9.30 -15.82
CA THR A 119 9.85 10.33 -16.41
C THR A 119 10.21 11.46 -15.44
N GLY A 120 9.61 11.48 -14.26
CA GLY A 120 9.85 12.47 -13.22
C GLY A 120 8.61 12.82 -12.43
N ASN A 121 8.82 13.49 -11.32
CA ASN A 121 7.77 13.96 -10.42
C ASN A 121 7.77 15.49 -10.41
N GLU A 122 6.58 16.09 -10.27
CA GLU A 122 6.45 17.55 -10.13
C GLU A 122 6.97 18.04 -8.79
N ILE A 123 6.87 17.19 -7.75
CA ILE A 123 7.35 17.49 -6.41
C ILE A 123 8.30 16.42 -5.90
N TRP A 124 9.03 16.74 -4.84
CA TRP A 124 9.82 15.74 -4.11
C TRP A 124 8.90 14.67 -3.54
N VAL A 125 9.31 13.42 -3.69
CA VAL A 125 8.63 12.27 -3.12
C VAL A 125 9.62 11.42 -2.31
N PRO A 126 9.18 10.81 -1.20
CA PRO A 126 10.02 9.90 -0.43
C PRO A 126 10.47 8.68 -1.24
N ASP A 127 11.69 8.19 -0.97
CA ASP A 127 12.26 7.00 -1.62
C ASP A 127 12.21 5.74 -0.73
N LEU A 128 11.20 5.65 0.14
CA LEU A 128 10.99 4.47 0.98
C LEU A 128 10.66 3.25 0.13
N GLN A 129 11.50 2.21 0.20
CA GLN A 129 11.37 0.98 -0.61
C GLN A 129 11.57 -0.26 0.25
N PRO A 130 10.90 -1.39 -0.09
CA PRO A 130 11.23 -2.67 0.50
C PRO A 130 12.63 -3.13 0.05
N TYR A 131 13.51 -3.45 1.00
CA TYR A 131 14.88 -3.90 0.69
C TYR A 131 14.92 -5.31 0.10
N ASN A 132 13.94 -6.15 0.44
CA ASN A 132 13.79 -7.49 -0.08
C ASN A 132 12.74 -7.59 -1.22
N SER A 133 12.57 -6.53 -1.98
CA SER A 133 11.72 -6.55 -3.17
C SER A 133 12.35 -7.39 -4.28
N ASP A 134 11.59 -8.30 -4.88
CA ASP A 134 12.01 -9.10 -6.05
C ASP A 134 11.95 -8.25 -7.34
N GLU A 135 10.96 -7.35 -7.40
CA GLU A 135 10.77 -6.39 -8.48
C GLU A 135 10.74 -4.95 -7.92
N PRO A 136 11.28 -3.97 -8.64
CA PRO A 136 11.25 -2.57 -8.20
C PRO A 136 9.81 -2.09 -7.97
N ILE A 137 9.55 -1.38 -6.87
CA ILE A 137 8.21 -0.82 -6.59
C ILE A 137 7.74 0.18 -7.64
N SER A 138 8.64 0.72 -8.46
CA SER A 138 8.32 1.54 -9.63
C SER A 138 7.65 0.74 -10.75
N ALA A 139 7.84 -0.58 -10.79
CA ALA A 139 7.22 -1.48 -11.77
C ALA A 139 5.93 -2.12 -11.25
N THR A 140 5.78 -2.24 -9.92
CA THR A 140 4.71 -3.02 -9.28
C THR A 140 3.65 -2.19 -8.59
N LEU A 141 3.95 -0.93 -8.28
CA LEU A 141 3.01 0.04 -7.72
C LEU A 141 2.70 1.14 -8.73
N ASP A 142 1.41 1.45 -8.91
CA ASP A 142 0.97 2.47 -9.85
C ASP A 142 1.52 3.87 -9.48
N TYR A 143 1.82 4.64 -10.49
CA TYR A 143 2.07 6.08 -10.34
C TYR A 143 0.73 6.79 -10.20
N THR A 144 0.46 7.27 -8.98
CA THR A 144 -0.72 8.07 -8.68
C THR A 144 -0.31 9.50 -8.37
N ALA A 145 -1.21 10.44 -8.56
CA ALA A 145 -0.95 11.81 -8.13
C ALA A 145 -0.81 11.89 -6.60
N VAL A 146 0.09 12.75 -6.13
CA VAL A 146 0.18 13.14 -4.73
C VAL A 146 -0.91 14.19 -4.44
N MET A 147 -1.64 14.02 -3.35
CA MET A 147 -2.62 14.97 -2.86
C MET A 147 -1.95 15.92 -1.88
N GLY A 148 -1.88 17.20 -2.22
CA GLY A 148 -1.38 18.26 -1.36
C GLY A 148 -2.50 19.05 -0.70
N SER A 149 -2.38 19.31 0.61
CA SER A 149 -3.30 20.12 1.38
C SER A 149 -2.72 21.53 1.63
N ALA A 150 -3.58 22.49 1.89
CA ALA A 150 -3.20 23.91 2.05
C ALA A 150 -2.19 24.15 3.19
N ASP A 151 -2.15 23.29 4.18
CA ASP A 151 -1.19 23.32 5.29
C ASP A 151 0.21 22.76 4.93
N GLY A 152 0.39 22.32 3.69
CA GLY A 152 1.62 21.70 3.21
C GLY A 152 1.70 20.19 3.43
N THR A 153 0.67 19.54 3.97
CA THR A 153 0.60 18.09 4.10
C THR A 153 0.45 17.44 2.72
N GLN A 154 1.32 16.49 2.43
CA GLN A 154 1.31 15.69 1.21
C GLN A 154 0.89 14.26 1.54
N PHE A 155 -0.02 13.69 0.76
CA PHE A 155 -0.47 12.31 0.88
C PHE A 155 -0.33 11.57 -0.45
N TRP A 156 0.39 10.45 -0.43
CA TRP A 156 0.62 9.62 -1.61
C TRP A 156 0.19 8.19 -1.36
N SER A 157 -0.81 7.71 -2.07
CA SER A 157 -1.32 6.35 -1.98
C SER A 157 -1.12 5.62 -3.30
N ARG A 158 -0.26 4.62 -3.31
CA ARG A 158 0.10 3.81 -4.49
C ARG A 158 -0.54 2.44 -4.40
N PRO A 159 -1.58 2.14 -5.19
CA PRO A 159 -2.12 0.80 -5.30
C PRO A 159 -1.19 -0.08 -6.14
N GLY A 160 -1.13 -1.37 -5.83
CA GLY A 160 -0.31 -2.30 -6.61
C GLY A 160 -0.04 -3.59 -5.87
N LYS A 161 1.11 -4.19 -6.17
CA LYS A 161 1.58 -5.41 -5.52
C LYS A 161 2.97 -5.19 -4.93
N LEU A 162 3.22 -5.78 -3.78
CA LEU A 162 4.57 -5.99 -3.29
C LEU A 162 5.02 -7.39 -3.73
N GLU A 163 6.05 -7.44 -4.56
CA GLU A 163 6.72 -8.67 -4.98
C GLU A 163 7.97 -8.83 -4.10
N LEU A 164 7.94 -9.81 -3.19
CA LEU A 164 8.90 -9.90 -2.09
C LEU A 164 9.65 -11.22 -2.11
N MET A 165 10.93 -11.18 -1.77
CA MET A 165 11.75 -12.35 -1.47
C MET A 165 11.60 -12.70 0.02
N CYS A 166 11.19 -13.94 0.32
CA CYS A 166 10.94 -14.40 1.68
C CYS A 166 11.64 -15.73 1.93
N GLN A 167 12.24 -15.85 3.10
CA GLN A 167 12.69 -17.15 3.59
C GLN A 167 11.58 -17.78 4.43
N PHE A 168 10.82 -18.71 3.83
CA PHE A 168 9.73 -19.39 4.52
C PHE A 168 10.22 -20.46 5.49
N SER A 169 9.57 -20.54 6.64
CA SER A 169 9.72 -21.61 7.62
C SER A 169 8.36 -22.26 7.91
N GLY A 170 8.38 -23.47 8.51
CA GLY A 170 7.16 -24.14 8.94
C GLY A 170 6.47 -25.01 7.88
N LEU A 171 7.04 -25.18 6.68
CA LEU A 171 6.49 -25.98 5.58
C LEU A 171 6.24 -27.47 5.94
N VAL A 172 6.95 -27.99 6.92
CA VAL A 172 6.77 -29.40 7.42
C VAL A 172 5.40 -29.66 8.03
N ALA A 173 4.69 -28.60 8.46
CA ALA A 173 3.36 -28.72 9.07
C ALA A 173 2.22 -28.76 8.05
N PHE A 174 2.54 -28.87 6.74
CA PHE A 174 1.54 -28.93 5.68
C PHE A 174 0.43 -29.96 5.96
N PRO A 175 -0.87 -29.64 5.77
CA PRO A 175 -1.42 -28.38 5.27
C PRO A 175 -1.80 -27.36 6.36
N TYR A 176 -1.36 -27.54 7.60
CA TYR A 176 -1.64 -26.67 8.73
C TYR A 176 -0.49 -25.67 9.00
N ASP A 177 0.31 -25.41 7.98
CA ASP A 177 1.44 -24.52 8.03
C ASP A 177 1.02 -23.03 8.08
N THR A 178 1.77 -22.26 8.83
CA THR A 178 1.73 -20.80 8.80
C THR A 178 3.10 -20.31 8.35
N LEU A 179 3.12 -19.59 7.22
CA LEU A 179 4.34 -19.05 6.66
C LEU A 179 4.52 -17.62 7.17
N THR A 180 5.74 -17.21 7.41
CA THR A 180 6.05 -15.85 7.80
C THR A 180 7.00 -15.23 6.78
N CYS A 181 6.71 -14.00 6.38
CA CYS A 181 7.55 -13.19 5.52
C CYS A 181 7.86 -11.85 6.18
N GLY A 182 9.13 -11.53 6.34
CA GLY A 182 9.59 -10.21 6.76
C GLY A 182 9.71 -9.27 5.57
N VAL A 183 9.27 -8.02 5.74
CA VAL A 183 9.43 -6.95 4.76
C VAL A 183 10.13 -5.79 5.46
N GLU A 184 11.32 -5.45 5.00
CA GLU A 184 12.10 -4.34 5.54
C GLU A 184 11.98 -3.14 4.61
N VAL A 185 11.36 -2.07 5.09
CA VAL A 185 11.15 -0.83 4.33
C VAL A 185 12.01 0.28 4.90
N GLY A 186 12.79 0.92 4.05
CA GLY A 186 13.65 2.03 4.44
C GLY A 186 14.00 2.94 3.27
N GLY A 187 14.70 4.03 3.55
CA GLY A 187 15.26 4.91 2.52
C GLY A 187 16.36 4.20 1.74
N TRP A 188 16.44 4.41 0.44
CA TRP A 188 17.53 3.89 -0.39
C TRP A 188 18.62 4.93 -0.59
N SER A 189 18.24 6.13 -1.05
CA SER A 189 19.18 7.22 -1.33
C SER A 189 19.33 8.20 -0.16
N TRP A 190 18.35 8.25 0.73
CA TRP A 190 18.26 9.25 1.79
C TRP A 190 18.37 8.62 3.17
N SER A 191 19.39 9.02 3.94
CA SER A 191 19.51 8.67 5.35
C SER A 191 18.45 9.41 6.19
N GLY A 192 18.31 9.02 7.45
CA GLY A 192 17.39 9.66 8.40
C GLY A 192 17.68 11.16 8.65
N GLY A 193 18.89 11.62 8.30
CA GLY A 193 19.21 13.04 8.30
C GLY A 193 18.45 13.87 7.25
N PHE A 194 18.05 13.23 6.14
CA PHE A 194 17.24 13.85 5.08
C PHE A 194 15.79 13.38 5.12
N GLN A 195 15.56 12.10 5.41
CA GLN A 195 14.26 11.46 5.39
C GLN A 195 14.10 10.59 6.64
N GLY A 196 13.40 11.13 7.64
CA GLY A 196 12.96 10.38 8.81
C GLY A 196 11.80 9.46 8.46
N MET A 197 11.49 8.51 9.36
CA MET A 197 10.35 7.61 9.20
C MET A 197 9.57 7.51 10.49
N SER A 198 8.24 7.55 10.36
CA SER A 198 7.29 7.24 11.41
C SER A 198 6.19 6.30 10.89
N LEU A 199 5.40 5.74 11.78
CA LEU A 199 4.33 4.80 11.44
C LEU A 199 2.97 5.47 11.60
N LEU A 200 2.23 5.61 10.51
CA LEU A 200 0.85 6.11 10.52
C LEU A 200 -0.08 4.99 11.04
N ASN A 201 -0.82 5.23 12.12
CA ASN A 201 -1.77 4.29 12.71
C ASN A 201 -1.16 2.88 12.94
N GLY A 202 0.06 2.81 13.45
CA GLY A 202 0.76 1.55 13.70
C GLY A 202 1.37 0.90 12.44
N GLY A 203 1.41 1.61 11.30
CA GLY A 203 2.12 1.22 10.08
C GLY A 203 1.32 0.29 9.15
N TYR A 204 0.24 -0.30 9.58
CA TYR A 204 -0.55 -1.18 8.71
C TYR A 204 -2.06 -1.08 8.95
N GLU A 205 -2.81 -1.54 7.97
CA GLU A 205 -4.27 -1.62 7.97
C GLU A 205 -4.71 -2.81 7.11
N PHE A 206 -5.78 -3.49 7.49
CA PHE A 206 -6.41 -4.49 6.63
C PHE A 206 -7.59 -3.89 5.87
N SER A 207 -7.79 -4.33 4.64
CA SER A 207 -9.00 -3.99 3.90
C SER A 207 -10.19 -4.75 4.49
N ASP A 208 -11.22 -4.02 4.84
CA ASP A 208 -12.52 -4.51 5.31
C ASP A 208 -13.51 -4.77 4.16
N GLN A 209 -13.10 -4.51 2.91
CA GLN A 209 -13.95 -4.71 1.75
C GLN A 209 -14.09 -6.20 1.42
N GLU A 210 -15.25 -6.77 1.69
CA GLU A 210 -15.57 -8.18 1.43
C GLU A 210 -15.28 -8.62 -0.01
N THR A 211 -15.45 -7.74 -0.98
CA THR A 211 -15.19 -8.01 -2.39
C THR A 211 -13.72 -8.18 -2.73
N THR A 212 -12.82 -7.61 -1.94
CA THR A 212 -11.36 -7.64 -2.18
C THR A 212 -10.62 -8.52 -1.19
N ALA A 213 -11.14 -8.66 0.03
CA ALA A 213 -10.61 -9.49 1.10
C ALA A 213 -11.24 -10.89 1.13
N GLY A 214 -11.94 -11.31 0.07
CA GLY A 214 -12.65 -12.57 -0.03
C GLY A 214 -11.75 -13.75 0.28
N SER A 215 -11.73 -14.17 1.56
CA SER A 215 -10.89 -15.24 2.08
C SER A 215 -11.33 -16.63 1.63
N SER A 216 -12.53 -16.77 1.07
CA SER A 216 -13.14 -18.07 0.79
C SER A 216 -12.57 -18.81 -0.42
N TYR A 217 -11.76 -18.15 -1.26
CA TYR A 217 -11.20 -18.75 -2.49
C TYR A 217 -9.70 -18.59 -2.65
N THR A 218 -9.01 -18.01 -1.67
CA THR A 218 -7.56 -17.87 -1.72
C THR A 218 -6.89 -19.02 -0.96
N GLU A 219 -5.80 -19.53 -1.51
CA GLU A 219 -5.01 -20.58 -0.86
C GLU A 219 -4.41 -20.11 0.47
N TYR A 220 -4.05 -18.82 0.54
CA TYR A 220 -3.50 -18.19 1.73
C TYR A 220 -4.26 -16.94 2.10
N SER A 221 -4.33 -16.67 3.39
CA SER A 221 -4.82 -15.42 3.95
C SER A 221 -3.74 -14.78 4.83
N ILE A 222 -3.77 -13.46 4.94
CA ILE A 222 -2.93 -12.76 5.91
C ILE A 222 -3.58 -12.93 7.29
N SER A 223 -2.94 -13.71 8.15
CA SER A 223 -3.45 -14.03 9.50
C SER A 223 -2.98 -13.03 10.56
N GLY A 224 -1.94 -12.26 10.28
CA GLY A 224 -1.44 -11.22 11.19
C GLY A 224 -0.30 -10.43 10.56
N VAL A 225 -0.11 -9.21 11.06
CA VAL A 225 1.04 -8.37 10.75
C VAL A 225 1.53 -7.76 12.05
N THR A 226 2.83 -7.76 12.28
CA THR A 226 3.48 -6.98 13.32
C THR A 226 4.51 -6.05 12.68
N VAL A 227 4.69 -4.87 13.26
CA VAL A 227 5.61 -3.86 12.72
C VAL A 227 6.55 -3.39 13.82
N GLU A 228 7.82 -3.34 13.49
CA GLU A 228 8.87 -2.78 14.34
C GLU A 228 9.60 -1.69 13.54
N LEU A 229 9.82 -0.54 14.16
CA LEU A 229 10.62 0.54 13.62
C LEU A 229 11.94 0.61 14.38
N ALA A 230 13.04 0.39 13.68
CA ALA A 230 14.38 0.45 14.23
C ALA A 230 15.27 1.40 13.40
N THR A 231 16.35 1.91 14.01
CA THR A 231 17.32 2.74 13.31
C THR A 231 18.63 1.98 13.24
N TYR A 232 19.17 1.86 12.04
CA TYR A 232 20.43 1.17 11.77
C TYR A 232 21.52 2.15 11.36
N GLU A 233 22.75 1.80 11.67
CA GLU A 233 23.94 2.45 11.15
C GLU A 233 24.74 1.42 10.34
N TYR A 234 25.13 1.80 9.13
CA TYR A 234 25.85 0.92 8.24
C TYR A 234 27.34 1.30 8.18
N ALA A 235 28.20 0.29 8.02
CA ALA A 235 29.64 0.49 7.95
C ALA A 235 30.11 1.40 6.79
N CYS A 236 29.30 1.49 5.71
CA CYS A 236 29.56 2.41 4.61
C CYS A 236 29.40 3.88 5.00
N CYS A 237 28.53 4.16 5.97
CA CYS A 237 28.01 5.50 6.21
C CYS A 237 27.93 5.75 7.73
N PRO A 238 29.07 5.82 8.42
CA PRO A 238 29.12 5.99 9.86
C PRO A 238 28.53 7.35 10.27
N ASN A 239 27.79 7.37 11.36
CA ASN A 239 27.04 8.53 11.90
C ASN A 239 25.84 8.96 11.06
N GLU A 240 25.41 8.16 10.08
CA GLU A 240 24.16 8.36 9.36
C GLU A 240 23.13 7.35 9.85
N PRO A 241 22.01 7.80 10.49
CA PRO A 241 20.94 6.91 10.92
C PRO A 241 20.09 6.49 9.72
N TRP A 242 19.71 5.22 9.66
CA TRP A 242 18.81 4.67 8.65
C TRP A 242 17.59 4.08 9.35
N PRO A 243 16.46 4.79 9.41
CA PRO A 243 15.22 4.25 9.95
C PRO A 243 14.66 3.19 9.01
N VAL A 244 14.33 2.02 9.56
CA VAL A 244 13.79 0.87 8.83
C VAL A 244 12.59 0.34 9.58
N ALA A 245 11.45 0.21 8.88
CA ALA A 245 10.26 -0.45 9.37
C ALA A 245 10.25 -1.91 8.91
N THR A 246 10.26 -2.85 9.85
CA THR A 246 10.19 -4.29 9.58
C THR A 246 8.77 -4.78 9.83
N PHE A 247 8.11 -5.23 8.76
CA PHE A 247 6.78 -5.84 8.80
C PHE A 247 6.96 -7.36 8.80
N GLN A 248 6.51 -8.03 9.85
CA GLN A 248 6.41 -9.49 9.87
C GLN A 248 4.99 -9.89 9.51
N ILE A 249 4.82 -10.49 8.33
CA ILE A 249 3.54 -10.88 7.76
C ILE A 249 3.35 -12.37 7.95
N SER A 250 2.29 -12.77 8.68
CA SER A 250 1.92 -14.16 8.88
C SER A 250 0.86 -14.56 7.85
N LEU A 251 1.11 -15.67 7.15
CA LEU A 251 0.31 -16.16 6.05
C LEU A 251 -0.24 -17.54 6.44
N GLY A 252 -1.55 -17.63 6.65
CA GLY A 252 -2.24 -18.88 6.99
C GLY A 252 -2.77 -19.59 5.74
N ARG A 253 -2.54 -20.89 5.64
CA ARG A 253 -3.05 -21.72 4.53
C ARG A 253 -4.49 -22.15 4.76
N ALA A 254 -5.28 -22.24 3.69
CA ALA A 254 -6.62 -22.83 3.70
C ALA A 254 -6.55 -24.36 3.78
N ALA A 255 -6.18 -24.90 4.96
CA ALA A 255 -5.94 -26.32 5.19
C ALA A 255 -7.12 -27.23 4.80
N SER A 256 -8.37 -26.75 5.01
CA SER A 256 -9.59 -27.53 4.71
C SER A 256 -9.68 -27.97 3.24
N TYR A 257 -9.19 -27.16 2.31
CA TYR A 257 -9.14 -27.52 0.90
C TYR A 257 -8.26 -28.77 0.69
N TYR A 258 -7.06 -28.78 1.23
CA TYR A 258 -6.12 -29.90 1.09
C TYR A 258 -6.56 -31.15 1.82
N VAL A 259 -7.16 -31.00 3.00
CA VAL A 259 -7.72 -32.12 3.76
C VAL A 259 -8.82 -32.82 2.97
N ASN A 260 -9.74 -32.06 2.37
CA ASN A 260 -10.89 -32.64 1.68
C ASN A 260 -10.54 -33.16 0.27
N THR A 261 -9.64 -32.49 -0.45
CA THR A 261 -9.34 -32.85 -1.84
C THR A 261 -8.17 -33.83 -1.99
N LEU A 262 -7.27 -33.91 -1.01
CA LEU A 262 -6.07 -34.72 -1.08
C LEU A 262 -5.99 -35.77 0.02
N LEU A 263 -6.10 -35.39 1.31
CA LEU A 263 -5.89 -36.33 2.40
C LEU A 263 -7.01 -37.37 2.53
N TRP A 264 -8.28 -36.92 2.55
CA TRP A 264 -9.39 -37.85 2.68
C TRP A 264 -9.50 -38.85 1.51
N PRO A 265 -9.41 -38.44 0.24
CA PRO A 265 -9.37 -39.39 -0.87
C PRO A 265 -8.21 -40.39 -0.79
N TYR A 266 -7.01 -39.92 -0.38
CA TYR A 266 -5.86 -40.82 -0.21
C TYR A 266 -6.08 -41.83 0.90
N VAL A 267 -6.58 -41.44 2.05
CA VAL A 267 -6.93 -42.34 3.18
C VAL A 267 -8.00 -43.32 2.75
N ALA A 268 -9.05 -42.86 2.07
CA ALA A 268 -10.11 -43.75 1.57
C ALA A 268 -9.56 -44.81 0.64
N LEU A 269 -8.70 -44.45 -0.31
CA LEU A 269 -8.07 -45.40 -1.23
C LEU A 269 -7.15 -46.40 -0.54
N THR A 270 -6.42 -45.97 0.51
CA THR A 270 -5.54 -46.87 1.26
C THR A 270 -6.30 -47.86 2.13
N VAL A 271 -7.40 -47.42 2.74
CA VAL A 271 -8.25 -48.25 3.60
C VAL A 271 -9.05 -49.28 2.74
N THR A 272 -9.52 -48.88 1.57
CA THR A 272 -10.28 -49.75 0.67
C THR A 272 -9.44 -50.75 -0.10
N ARG A 273 -8.10 -50.60 -0.09
CA ARG A 273 -7.19 -51.58 -0.69
C ARG A 273 -7.16 -52.83 0.18
N SER A 274 -8.06 -53.77 -0.08
CA SER A 274 -8.07 -55.09 0.58
C SER A 274 -6.68 -55.72 0.48
N PRO A 275 -6.18 -56.34 1.58
CA PRO A 275 -4.97 -57.13 1.47
C PRO A 275 -5.23 -58.23 0.45
N HIS A 276 -4.44 -58.31 -0.62
CA HIS A 276 -4.46 -59.48 -1.51
C HIS A 276 -4.24 -60.71 -0.65
N PRO A 277 -5.08 -61.76 -0.80
CA PRO A 277 -4.81 -63.01 -0.12
C PRO A 277 -3.41 -63.51 -0.54
N PRO A 278 -2.61 -64.05 0.38
CA PRO A 278 -1.31 -64.58 0.04
C PRO A 278 -1.49 -65.60 -1.06
N CYS A 279 -0.73 -65.51 -2.16
CA CYS A 279 -0.66 -66.58 -3.21
C CYS A 279 -0.28 -67.88 -2.53
N ALA A 280 -1.22 -68.79 -2.47
CA ALA A 280 -0.93 -70.16 -2.04
C ALA A 280 0.03 -70.78 -3.09
N HIS A 281 1.29 -70.93 -2.78
CA HIS A 281 2.21 -71.80 -3.53
C HIS A 281 1.82 -73.22 -3.28
N THR A 282 1.24 -73.84 -4.28
CA THR A 282 1.11 -75.29 -4.40
C THR A 282 2.30 -75.83 -5.18
#